data_b85a91150e46e10d99428935309047ce
#
_entry.id   b85a91150e46e10d99428935309047ce
#
_cell.length_a   1.000
_cell.length_b   1.000
_cell.length_c   1.000
_cell.angle_alpha   90.00
_cell.angle_beta   90.00
_cell.angle_gamma   90.00
#
_symmetry.space_group_name_H-M   'P 1'
#
loop_
_entity.id
_entity.type
_entity.pdbx_description
1 polymer ?
#
loop_
_entity_poly.entity_id
_entity_poly.type
_entity_poly.pdbx_seq_one_letter_code
_entity_poly.pdbx_strand_id
1 'polypeptide(L)'
;KRRPAIAFVHLLLPPGGEPHASPAGWIGSLDRARDTLESLRIPTIVSSASPGNAEDLNELSEMDPEVLITTSPLLYAAACDVAKRSPNTVFFACTDETVHDNMSGFQARTYEAHYLAGLIAGALSEDGVIGYLANDPYQSKASRLRNANAFTLGAQKSKAAIRVLYAPGNDPDEELKTLIAAGADIVDLERALPSLVERLREHSVRYVGT
;
A
#
# COMPACT_ATOMS: atom_id res chain seq x y z
N LYS A 1 -24.11 22.69 13.77
CA LYS A 1 -23.00 22.38 12.85
C LYS A 1 -23.60 21.68 11.63
N ARG A 2 -23.13 22.00 10.43
CA ARG A 2 -23.57 21.30 9.21
C ARG A 2 -22.96 19.90 9.24
N ARG A 3 -23.77 18.86 9.00
CA ARG A 3 -23.32 17.46 8.93
C ARG A 3 -22.33 17.30 7.76
N PRO A 4 -21.13 16.69 7.95
CA PRO A 4 -20.25 16.38 6.84
C PRO A 4 -20.89 15.31 5.95
N ALA A 5 -20.81 15.49 4.62
CA ALA A 5 -21.27 14.45 3.72
C ALA A 5 -20.24 13.31 3.63
N ILE A 6 -18.95 13.67 3.59
CA ILE A 6 -17.86 12.70 3.43
C ILE A 6 -16.76 12.95 4.47
N ALA A 7 -16.38 11.91 5.20
CA ALA A 7 -15.23 11.90 6.09
C ALA A 7 -14.08 11.06 5.48
N PHE A 8 -12.88 11.64 5.42
CA PHE A 8 -11.65 10.94 5.04
C PHE A 8 -10.82 10.67 6.29
N VAL A 9 -10.34 9.44 6.44
CA VAL A 9 -9.52 9.01 7.57
C VAL A 9 -8.19 8.50 7.07
N HIS A 10 -7.14 9.28 7.32
CA HIS A 10 -5.78 8.91 6.98
C HIS A 10 -5.13 8.12 8.12
N LEU A 11 -4.15 7.29 7.77
CA LEU A 11 -3.34 6.61 8.77
C LEU A 11 -2.43 7.61 9.47
N LEU A 12 -2.52 7.69 10.80
CA LEU A 12 -1.56 8.42 11.63
C LEU A 12 -0.28 7.59 11.76
N LEU A 13 0.81 8.10 11.21
CA LEU A 13 2.11 7.47 11.30
C LEU A 13 2.82 7.88 12.60
N PRO A 14 3.61 6.97 13.22
CA PRO A 14 4.43 7.31 14.35
C PRO A 14 5.45 8.40 13.99
N PRO A 15 5.95 9.19 14.97
CA PRO A 15 7.02 10.17 14.73
C PRO A 15 8.23 9.52 14.06
N GLY A 16 8.67 10.08 12.94
CA GLY A 16 9.76 9.52 12.12
C GLY A 16 9.32 8.55 11.02
N GLY A 17 8.04 8.17 10.98
CA GLY A 17 7.46 7.53 9.80
C GLY A 17 7.41 8.55 8.65
N GLU A 18 7.98 8.21 7.50
CA GLU A 18 7.86 9.05 6.32
C GLU A 18 6.38 9.19 5.96
N PRO A 19 5.83 10.41 5.88
CA PRO A 19 4.46 10.56 5.43
C PRO A 19 4.38 10.06 3.99
N HIS A 20 3.41 9.20 3.70
CA HIS A 20 2.98 8.93 2.32
C HIS A 20 2.42 10.20 1.63
N ALA A 21 2.69 11.34 2.20
CA ALA A 21 2.27 12.68 1.80
C ALA A 21 3.17 13.26 0.69
N SER A 22 3.76 12.42 -0.17
CA SER A 22 4.14 12.94 -1.47
C SER A 22 2.88 13.42 -2.18
N PRO A 23 2.83 14.66 -2.70
CA PRO A 23 1.70 15.13 -3.51
C PRO A 23 1.37 14.20 -4.69
N ALA A 24 2.33 13.39 -5.12
CA ALA A 24 2.18 12.38 -6.17
C ALA A 24 1.78 10.99 -5.62
N GLY A 25 1.83 10.76 -4.31
CA GLY A 25 1.51 9.48 -3.69
C GLY A 25 0.01 9.23 -3.51
N TRP A 26 -0.31 8.06 -2.93
CA TRP A 26 -1.68 7.62 -2.68
C TRP A 26 -2.51 8.61 -1.88
N ILE A 27 -2.00 9.08 -0.73
CA ILE A 27 -2.69 10.07 0.12
C ILE A 27 -2.89 11.38 -0.62
N GLY A 28 -1.85 11.90 -1.31
CA GLY A 28 -1.98 13.12 -2.11
C GLY A 28 -2.99 13.01 -3.25
N SER A 29 -3.22 11.81 -3.79
CA SER A 29 -4.26 11.57 -4.79
C SER A 29 -5.66 11.65 -4.17
N LEU A 30 -5.83 11.13 -2.97
CA LEU A 30 -7.10 11.21 -2.23
C LEU A 30 -7.38 12.63 -1.74
N ASP A 31 -6.36 13.39 -1.34
CA ASP A 31 -6.52 14.81 -1.00
C ASP A 31 -6.97 15.64 -2.20
N ARG A 32 -6.41 15.41 -3.39
CA ARG A 32 -6.90 16.05 -4.61
C ARG A 32 -8.35 15.69 -4.96
N ALA A 33 -8.74 14.43 -4.70
CA ALA A 33 -10.14 14.02 -4.87
C ALA A 33 -11.05 14.77 -3.88
N ARG A 34 -10.63 14.93 -2.63
CA ARG A 34 -11.33 15.73 -1.63
C ARG A 34 -11.47 17.18 -2.07
N ASP A 35 -10.39 17.85 -2.53
CA ASP A 35 -10.42 19.23 -3.00
C ASP A 35 -11.40 19.39 -4.17
N THR A 36 -11.52 18.37 -5.03
CA THR A 36 -12.52 18.33 -6.10
C THR A 36 -13.95 18.30 -5.53
N LEU A 37 -14.21 17.45 -4.51
CA LEU A 37 -15.52 17.39 -3.85
C LEU A 37 -15.88 18.72 -3.20
N GLU A 38 -14.93 19.37 -2.52
CA GLU A 38 -15.13 20.68 -1.91
C GLU A 38 -15.44 21.76 -2.96
N SER A 39 -14.79 21.72 -4.14
CA SER A 39 -15.10 22.61 -5.25
C SER A 39 -16.53 22.43 -5.77
N LEU A 40 -17.09 21.22 -5.65
CA LEU A 40 -18.48 20.89 -5.93
C LEU A 40 -19.44 21.22 -4.77
N ARG A 41 -18.94 21.87 -3.70
CA ARG A 41 -19.69 22.23 -2.48
C ARG A 41 -20.21 21.02 -1.69
N ILE A 42 -19.55 19.86 -1.82
CA ILE A 42 -19.80 18.70 -0.99
C ILE A 42 -18.99 18.86 0.30
N PRO A 43 -19.61 18.93 1.49
CA PRO A 43 -18.88 19.16 2.75
C PRO A 43 -18.02 17.94 3.07
N THR A 44 -16.73 18.13 3.22
CA THR A 44 -15.78 17.10 3.61
C THR A 44 -15.16 17.39 4.96
N ILE A 45 -14.66 16.36 5.63
CA ILE A 45 -13.81 16.45 6.81
C ILE A 45 -12.64 15.48 6.65
N VAL A 46 -11.49 15.83 7.18
CA VAL A 46 -10.31 14.97 7.22
C VAL A 46 -9.89 14.77 8.66
N SER A 47 -9.57 13.55 9.00
CA SER A 47 -8.96 13.20 10.28
C SER A 47 -7.90 12.12 10.08
N SER A 48 -7.19 11.79 11.15
CA SER A 48 -6.18 10.73 11.15
C SER A 48 -6.47 9.77 12.29
N ALA A 49 -6.25 8.48 12.04
CA ALA A 49 -6.43 7.42 13.00
C ALA A 49 -5.19 6.52 13.10
N SER A 50 -4.93 6.03 14.31
CA SER A 50 -3.84 5.09 14.56
C SER A 50 -4.22 3.67 14.14
N PRO A 51 -3.25 2.82 13.74
CA PRO A 51 -3.52 1.43 13.42
C PRO A 51 -4.19 0.71 14.60
N GLY A 52 -5.30 0.03 14.33
CA GLY A 52 -6.04 -0.75 15.34
C GLY A 52 -6.80 0.09 16.37
N ASN A 53 -6.76 1.42 16.32
CA ASN A 53 -7.53 2.28 17.20
C ASN A 53 -8.89 2.61 16.58
N ALA A 54 -9.94 2.01 17.13
CA ALA A 54 -11.31 2.28 16.69
C ALA A 54 -11.88 3.60 17.28
N GLU A 55 -11.25 4.17 18.32
CA GLU A 55 -11.77 5.36 19.00
C GLU A 55 -11.73 6.59 18.09
N ASP A 56 -10.62 6.79 17.39
CA ASP A 56 -10.47 7.88 16.42
C ASP A 56 -11.54 7.83 15.29
N LEU A 57 -11.91 6.60 14.86
CA LEU A 57 -12.96 6.40 13.87
C LEU A 57 -14.36 6.59 14.48
N ASN A 58 -14.55 6.23 15.76
CA ASN A 58 -15.82 6.44 16.47
C ASN A 58 -16.17 7.92 16.55
N GLU A 59 -15.22 8.77 16.95
CA GLU A 59 -15.42 10.21 17.02
C GLU A 59 -15.91 10.80 15.70
N LEU A 60 -15.37 10.32 14.58
CA LEU A 60 -15.82 10.74 13.25
C LEU A 60 -17.20 10.20 12.91
N SER A 61 -17.49 8.95 13.27
CA SER A 61 -18.80 8.35 13.03
C SER A 61 -19.91 9.03 13.83
N GLU A 62 -19.61 9.55 15.03
CA GLU A 62 -20.55 10.34 15.85
C GLU A 62 -20.94 11.68 15.19
N MET A 63 -20.12 12.18 14.26
CA MET A 63 -20.48 13.33 13.41
C MET A 63 -21.53 12.96 12.35
N ASP A 64 -21.89 11.68 12.26
CA ASP A 64 -22.93 11.11 11.41
C ASP A 64 -22.70 11.45 9.91
N PRO A 65 -21.50 11.18 9.34
CA PRO A 65 -21.26 11.41 7.93
C PRO A 65 -22.09 10.44 7.07
N GLU A 66 -22.44 10.85 5.85
CA GLU A 66 -23.09 9.94 4.90
C GLU A 66 -22.12 8.86 4.42
N VAL A 67 -20.85 9.26 4.21
CA VAL A 67 -19.77 8.37 3.75
C VAL A 67 -18.53 8.55 4.62
N LEU A 68 -17.88 7.44 5.00
CA LEU A 68 -16.59 7.43 5.66
C LEU A 68 -15.58 6.61 4.84
N ILE A 69 -14.45 7.22 4.49
CA ILE A 69 -13.42 6.63 3.64
C ILE A 69 -12.15 6.43 4.45
N THR A 70 -11.67 5.20 4.63
CA THR A 70 -10.35 4.93 5.21
C THR A 70 -9.31 4.73 4.12
N THR A 71 -8.14 5.34 4.28
CA THR A 71 -7.13 5.42 3.22
C THR A 71 -5.99 4.41 3.37
N SER A 72 -6.04 3.55 4.37
CA SER A 72 -5.02 2.52 4.63
C SER A 72 -5.63 1.18 5.02
N PRO A 73 -5.06 0.06 4.54
CA PRO A 73 -5.48 -1.28 4.97
C PRO A 73 -5.33 -1.52 6.48
N LEU A 74 -4.41 -0.81 7.14
CA LEU A 74 -4.22 -0.93 8.60
C LEU A 74 -5.39 -0.36 9.42
N LEU A 75 -6.28 0.40 8.80
CA LEU A 75 -7.50 0.92 9.42
C LEU A 75 -8.71 0.00 9.23
N TYR A 76 -8.57 -1.08 8.46
CA TYR A 76 -9.70 -1.94 8.08
C TYR A 76 -10.40 -2.58 9.28
N ALA A 77 -9.64 -3.18 10.22
CA ALA A 77 -10.22 -3.83 11.39
C ALA A 77 -11.04 -2.85 12.25
N ALA A 78 -10.48 -1.65 12.50
CA ALA A 78 -11.17 -0.59 13.23
C ALA A 78 -12.43 -0.10 12.47
N ALA A 79 -12.33 0.05 11.14
CA ALA A 79 -13.46 0.44 10.31
C ALA A 79 -14.60 -0.60 10.35
N CYS A 80 -14.29 -1.90 10.35
CA CYS A 80 -15.29 -2.97 10.51
C CYS A 80 -16.07 -2.85 11.83
N ASP A 81 -15.37 -2.57 12.94
CA ASP A 81 -16.00 -2.46 14.25
C ASP A 81 -16.89 -1.23 14.34
N VAL A 82 -16.49 -0.11 13.73
CA VAL A 82 -17.30 1.11 13.69
C VAL A 82 -18.48 0.96 12.73
N ALA A 83 -18.31 0.34 11.57
CA ALA A 83 -19.38 0.13 10.58
C ALA A 83 -20.57 -0.63 11.16
N LYS A 84 -20.32 -1.65 11.98
CA LYS A 84 -21.38 -2.43 12.66
C LYS A 84 -22.27 -1.57 13.57
N ARG A 85 -21.71 -0.48 14.12
CA ARG A 85 -22.40 0.43 15.05
C ARG A 85 -22.99 1.66 14.38
N SER A 86 -22.63 1.89 13.11
CA SER A 86 -23.02 3.07 12.33
C SER A 86 -23.74 2.66 11.04
N PRO A 87 -24.95 2.05 11.14
CA PRO A 87 -25.64 1.45 9.99
C PRO A 87 -26.10 2.47 8.95
N ASN A 88 -26.16 3.77 9.31
CA ASN A 88 -26.58 4.85 8.41
C ASN A 88 -25.39 5.48 7.66
N THR A 89 -24.16 5.11 7.99
CA THR A 89 -22.95 5.56 7.30
C THR A 89 -22.48 4.49 6.31
N VAL A 90 -22.20 4.86 5.07
CA VAL A 90 -21.56 3.99 4.09
C VAL A 90 -20.04 4.09 4.27
N PHE A 91 -19.38 2.96 4.41
CA PHE A 91 -17.93 2.88 4.53
C PHE A 91 -17.28 2.47 3.22
N PHE A 92 -16.25 3.21 2.83
CA PHE A 92 -15.28 2.78 1.82
C PHE A 92 -13.95 2.51 2.50
N ALA A 93 -13.60 1.23 2.64
CA ALA A 93 -12.35 0.82 3.28
C ALA A 93 -11.27 0.49 2.26
N CYS A 94 -10.07 1.01 2.46
CA CYS A 94 -8.90 0.61 1.67
C CYS A 94 -8.53 -0.82 2.04
N THR A 95 -9.10 -1.79 1.32
CA THR A 95 -8.90 -3.23 1.58
C THR A 95 -9.25 -4.06 0.36
N ASP A 96 -8.70 -5.27 0.30
CA ASP A 96 -9.08 -6.37 -0.59
C ASP A 96 -9.82 -7.50 0.18
N GLU A 97 -10.09 -7.29 1.45
CA GLU A 97 -10.84 -8.22 2.30
C GLU A 97 -12.35 -8.19 2.00
N THR A 98 -13.05 -9.24 2.45
CA THR A 98 -14.52 -9.28 2.38
C THR A 98 -15.12 -8.21 3.28
N VAL A 99 -16.08 -7.48 2.76
CA VAL A 99 -16.71 -6.33 3.41
C VAL A 99 -18.08 -6.66 4.00
N HIS A 100 -18.63 -5.77 4.81
CA HIS A 100 -19.91 -5.87 5.47
C HIS A 100 -21.01 -5.13 4.70
N ASP A 101 -22.29 -5.27 5.11
CA ASP A 101 -23.46 -4.75 4.42
C ASP A 101 -23.40 -3.25 4.08
N ASN A 102 -22.86 -2.42 4.99
CA ASN A 102 -22.70 -0.99 4.77
C ASN A 102 -21.26 -0.58 4.44
N MET A 103 -20.41 -1.54 4.00
CA MET A 103 -19.02 -1.30 3.68
C MET A 103 -18.66 -1.87 2.31
N SER A 104 -17.91 -1.09 1.51
CA SER A 104 -17.28 -1.53 0.28
C SER A 104 -15.77 -1.40 0.37
N GLY A 105 -15.04 -2.40 -0.13
CA GLY A 105 -13.59 -2.36 -0.23
C GLY A 105 -13.14 -1.67 -1.52
N PHE A 106 -12.02 -0.99 -1.48
CA PHE A 106 -11.32 -0.50 -2.66
C PHE A 106 -9.80 -0.60 -2.47
N GLN A 107 -9.09 -0.91 -3.53
CA GLN A 107 -7.63 -0.98 -3.51
C GLN A 107 -7.06 -0.74 -4.92
N ALA A 108 -5.86 -0.16 -4.97
CA ALA A 108 -5.12 -0.09 -6.23
C ALA A 108 -4.65 -1.50 -6.65
N ARG A 109 -4.68 -1.78 -7.96
CA ARG A 109 -4.19 -3.04 -8.53
C ARG A 109 -2.66 -3.02 -8.68
N THR A 110 -1.95 -2.86 -7.57
CA THR A 110 -0.49 -2.76 -7.55
C THR A 110 0.19 -3.99 -8.17
N TYR A 111 -0.44 -5.15 -8.10
CA TYR A 111 0.06 -6.37 -8.73
C TYR A 111 0.22 -6.26 -10.27
N GLU A 112 -0.55 -5.40 -10.94
CA GLU A 112 -0.38 -5.16 -12.38
C GLU A 112 0.94 -4.43 -12.66
N ALA A 113 1.31 -3.45 -11.83
CA ALA A 113 2.60 -2.77 -11.92
C ALA A 113 3.76 -3.73 -11.63
N HIS A 114 3.63 -4.57 -10.59
CA HIS A 114 4.65 -5.60 -10.29
C HIS A 114 4.78 -6.66 -11.37
N TYR A 115 3.69 -7.02 -12.06
CA TYR A 115 3.79 -7.89 -13.25
C TYR A 115 4.65 -7.25 -14.35
N LEU A 116 4.43 -5.95 -14.63
CA LEU A 116 5.25 -5.24 -15.63
C LEU A 116 6.71 -5.09 -15.17
N ALA A 117 6.94 -4.79 -13.89
CA ALA A 117 8.26 -4.78 -13.29
C ALA A 117 8.97 -6.14 -13.44
N GLY A 118 8.23 -7.23 -13.24
CA GLY A 118 8.73 -8.59 -13.46
C GLY A 118 9.11 -8.86 -14.90
N LEU A 119 8.29 -8.43 -15.88
CA LEU A 119 8.63 -8.53 -17.31
C LEU A 119 9.97 -7.86 -17.61
N ILE A 120 10.17 -6.64 -17.07
CA ILE A 120 11.40 -5.86 -17.27
C ILE A 120 12.58 -6.54 -16.57
N ALA A 121 12.43 -6.91 -15.31
CA ALA A 121 13.47 -7.57 -14.53
C ALA A 121 13.90 -8.90 -15.18
N GLY A 122 12.94 -9.72 -15.60
CA GLY A 122 13.23 -10.98 -16.29
C GLY A 122 13.95 -10.81 -17.61
N ALA A 123 13.61 -9.78 -18.38
CA ALA A 123 14.26 -9.48 -19.65
C ALA A 123 15.70 -8.95 -19.47
N LEU A 124 15.93 -8.16 -18.41
CA LEU A 124 17.21 -7.50 -18.16
C LEU A 124 18.17 -8.30 -17.28
N SER A 125 17.70 -9.31 -16.55
CA SER A 125 18.56 -10.13 -15.69
C SER A 125 19.59 -10.90 -16.51
N GLU A 126 20.85 -10.74 -16.17
CA GLU A 126 21.99 -11.42 -16.82
C GLU A 126 22.22 -12.79 -16.18
N ASP A 127 22.21 -12.85 -14.85
CA ASP A 127 22.51 -14.05 -14.08
C ASP A 127 21.31 -14.99 -13.93
N GLY A 128 20.10 -14.54 -14.30
CA GLY A 128 18.87 -15.33 -14.19
C GLY A 128 18.37 -15.49 -12.76
N VAL A 129 18.84 -14.65 -11.84
CA VAL A 129 18.41 -14.61 -10.45
C VAL A 129 17.97 -13.19 -10.11
N ILE A 130 16.72 -13.03 -9.68
CA ILE A 130 16.18 -11.75 -9.28
C ILE A 130 15.55 -11.84 -7.88
N GLY A 131 15.49 -10.71 -7.19
CA GLY A 131 14.91 -10.61 -5.85
C GLY A 131 13.57 -9.87 -5.85
N TYR A 132 12.72 -10.21 -4.92
CA TYR A 132 11.53 -9.46 -4.56
C TYR A 132 11.56 -9.19 -3.04
N LEU A 133 11.62 -7.92 -2.63
CA LEU A 133 11.62 -7.50 -1.24
C LEU A 133 10.26 -6.86 -0.89
N ALA A 134 9.45 -7.58 -0.10
CA ALA A 134 8.11 -7.16 0.31
C ALA A 134 8.16 -6.21 1.51
N ASN A 135 8.78 -5.05 1.35
CA ASN A 135 9.13 -4.12 2.42
C ASN A 135 8.13 -2.98 2.65
N ASP A 136 6.89 -3.11 2.16
CA ASP A 136 5.84 -2.15 2.48
C ASP A 136 5.03 -2.61 3.71
N PRO A 137 5.23 -1.99 4.90
CA PRO A 137 4.54 -2.38 6.13
C PRO A 137 3.05 -2.03 6.12
N TYR A 138 2.60 -1.22 5.15
CA TYR A 138 1.22 -0.75 5.05
C TYR A 138 0.34 -1.65 4.19
N GLN A 139 0.91 -2.68 3.56
CA GLN A 139 0.17 -3.66 2.80
C GLN A 139 -0.18 -4.89 3.63
N SER A 140 -1.34 -5.50 3.35
CA SER A 140 -1.70 -6.79 3.92
C SER A 140 -0.74 -7.89 3.43
N LYS A 141 -0.59 -8.96 4.21
CA LYS A 141 0.20 -10.12 3.78
C LYS A 141 -0.30 -10.70 2.45
N ALA A 142 -1.63 -10.71 2.25
CA ALA A 142 -2.25 -11.19 1.02
C ALA A 142 -1.86 -10.32 -0.18
N SER A 143 -1.89 -8.99 -0.04
CA SER A 143 -1.46 -8.05 -1.08
C SER A 143 0.01 -8.24 -1.44
N ARG A 144 0.90 -8.33 -0.46
CA ARG A 144 2.34 -8.56 -0.68
C ARG A 144 2.61 -9.85 -1.45
N LEU A 145 1.95 -10.95 -1.08
CA LEU A 145 2.07 -12.22 -1.79
C LEU A 145 1.50 -12.15 -3.22
N ARG A 146 0.39 -11.45 -3.43
CA ARG A 146 -0.19 -11.24 -4.75
C ARG A 146 0.75 -10.44 -5.65
N ASN A 147 1.37 -9.39 -5.13
CA ASN A 147 2.37 -8.59 -5.84
C ASN A 147 3.60 -9.43 -6.22
N ALA A 148 4.16 -10.18 -5.26
CA ALA A 148 5.29 -11.09 -5.51
C ALA A 148 4.99 -12.16 -6.55
N ASN A 149 3.78 -12.74 -6.51
CA ASN A 149 3.34 -13.71 -7.51
C ASN A 149 3.22 -13.07 -8.91
N ALA A 150 2.66 -11.87 -9.00
CA ALA A 150 2.55 -11.14 -10.25
C ALA A 150 3.93 -10.80 -10.83
N PHE A 151 4.86 -10.31 -10.00
CA PHE A 151 6.26 -10.10 -10.38
C PHE A 151 6.91 -11.38 -10.92
N THR A 152 6.75 -12.49 -10.20
CA THR A 152 7.29 -13.80 -10.60
C THR A 152 6.73 -14.23 -11.95
N LEU A 153 5.42 -14.13 -12.15
CA LEU A 153 4.76 -14.48 -13.42
C LEU A 153 5.28 -13.61 -14.58
N GLY A 154 5.44 -12.30 -14.33
CA GLY A 154 6.02 -11.38 -15.32
C GLY A 154 7.44 -11.77 -15.69
N ALA A 155 8.30 -12.04 -14.71
CA ALA A 155 9.68 -12.43 -14.91
C ALA A 155 9.80 -13.74 -15.71
N GLN A 156 9.05 -14.75 -15.32
CA GLN A 156 9.02 -16.06 -16.02
C GLN A 156 8.43 -15.96 -17.44
N LYS A 157 7.55 -15.00 -17.69
CA LYS A 157 7.04 -14.74 -19.04
C LYS A 157 8.14 -14.20 -19.96
N SER A 158 9.07 -13.40 -19.44
CA SER A 158 10.21 -12.88 -20.22
C SER A 158 11.35 -13.90 -20.35
N LYS A 159 11.64 -14.65 -19.28
CA LYS A 159 12.74 -15.64 -19.23
C LYS A 159 12.30 -16.83 -18.38
N ALA A 160 11.87 -17.91 -19.02
CA ALA A 160 11.24 -19.07 -18.38
C ALA A 160 12.10 -19.71 -17.24
N ALA A 161 13.43 -19.68 -17.37
CA ALA A 161 14.36 -20.26 -16.39
C ALA A 161 14.77 -19.28 -15.27
N ILE A 162 14.14 -18.12 -15.18
CA ILE A 162 14.49 -17.14 -14.15
C ILE A 162 14.11 -17.63 -12.77
N ARG A 163 15.00 -17.42 -11.81
CA ARG A 163 14.77 -17.73 -10.39
C ARG A 163 14.43 -16.46 -9.64
N VAL A 164 13.26 -16.43 -9.01
CA VAL A 164 12.81 -15.31 -8.19
C VAL A 164 12.97 -15.68 -6.71
N LEU A 165 13.72 -14.87 -5.97
CA LEU A 165 13.92 -14.99 -4.54
C LEU A 165 12.97 -14.05 -3.82
N TYR A 166 12.19 -14.55 -2.87
CA TYR A 166 11.23 -13.76 -2.09
C TYR A 166 11.77 -13.46 -0.69
N ALA A 167 11.72 -12.20 -0.29
CA ALA A 167 12.03 -11.73 1.05
C ALA A 167 10.80 -11.03 1.65
N PRO A 168 10.35 -11.43 2.87
CA PRO A 168 9.07 -10.97 3.45
C PRO A 168 9.08 -9.53 3.97
N GLY A 169 10.24 -8.86 4.04
CA GLY A 169 10.36 -7.46 4.46
C GLY A 169 10.29 -7.24 5.98
N ASN A 170 10.55 -8.26 6.79
CA ASN A 170 10.56 -8.12 8.26
C ASN A 170 11.79 -7.36 8.77
N ASP A 171 12.93 -7.61 8.14
CA ASP A 171 14.18 -6.86 8.29
C ASP A 171 14.73 -6.54 6.89
N PRO A 172 14.27 -5.43 6.28
CA PRO A 172 14.57 -5.14 4.89
C PRO A 172 16.07 -5.03 4.57
N ASP A 173 16.87 -4.54 5.53
CA ASP A 173 18.32 -4.39 5.34
C ASP A 173 19.04 -5.74 5.31
N GLU A 174 18.74 -6.64 6.22
CA GLU A 174 19.37 -7.98 6.27
C GLU A 174 18.82 -8.88 5.15
N GLU A 175 17.55 -8.76 4.85
CA GLU A 175 16.94 -9.52 3.76
C GLU A 175 17.47 -9.09 2.39
N LEU A 176 17.71 -7.78 2.19
CA LEU A 176 18.35 -7.28 0.96
C LEU A 176 19.77 -7.82 0.81
N LYS A 177 20.58 -7.84 1.88
CA LYS A 177 21.92 -8.46 1.87
C LYS A 177 21.83 -9.94 1.47
N THR A 178 20.84 -10.64 1.99
CA THR A 178 20.62 -12.08 1.67
C THR A 178 20.28 -12.27 0.20
N LEU A 179 19.42 -11.43 -0.38
CA LEU A 179 19.09 -11.47 -1.81
C LEU A 179 20.32 -11.23 -2.67
N ILE A 180 21.13 -10.21 -2.34
CA ILE A 180 22.36 -9.88 -3.04
C ILE A 180 23.37 -11.06 -2.94
N ALA A 181 23.59 -11.59 -1.75
CA ALA A 181 24.49 -12.71 -1.52
C ALA A 181 24.05 -13.99 -2.26
N ALA A 182 22.76 -14.15 -2.49
CA ALA A 182 22.20 -15.26 -3.28
C ALA A 182 22.29 -15.05 -4.79
N GLY A 183 22.90 -13.95 -5.23
CA GLY A 183 23.19 -13.65 -6.65
C GLY A 183 22.06 -12.92 -7.39
N ALA A 184 21.16 -12.24 -6.68
CA ALA A 184 20.16 -11.41 -7.34
C ALA A 184 20.84 -10.20 -8.01
N ASP A 185 20.72 -10.09 -9.32
CA ASP A 185 21.26 -8.99 -10.13
C ASP A 185 20.26 -7.85 -10.36
N ILE A 186 18.98 -8.12 -10.08
CA ILE A 186 17.90 -7.13 -10.05
C ILE A 186 17.01 -7.42 -8.83
N VAL A 187 16.57 -6.39 -8.11
CA VAL A 187 15.64 -6.52 -6.97
C VAL A 187 14.43 -5.62 -7.19
N ASP A 188 13.23 -6.17 -7.02
CA ASP A 188 12.00 -5.37 -6.88
C ASP A 188 11.87 -4.94 -5.42
N LEU A 189 11.72 -3.63 -5.18
CA LEU A 189 11.44 -3.05 -3.89
C LEU A 189 9.98 -2.58 -3.89
N GLU A 190 9.13 -3.16 -3.04
CA GLU A 190 7.75 -2.61 -2.88
C GLU A 190 7.79 -1.15 -2.42
N ARG A 191 8.85 -0.78 -1.70
CA ARG A 191 9.10 0.59 -1.26
C ARG A 191 10.58 0.92 -1.42
N ALA A 192 10.87 1.85 -2.33
CA ALA A 192 12.23 2.27 -2.64
C ALA A 192 12.77 3.25 -1.57
N LEU A 193 13.13 2.73 -0.40
CA LEU A 193 13.77 3.52 0.65
C LEU A 193 15.17 3.95 0.23
N PRO A 194 15.59 5.21 0.50
CA PRO A 194 16.93 5.72 0.11
C PRO A 194 18.08 4.82 0.56
N SER A 195 18.02 4.30 1.79
CA SER A 195 19.05 3.40 2.34
C SER A 195 19.18 2.08 1.55
N LEU A 196 18.04 1.50 1.16
CA LEU A 196 18.04 0.26 0.38
C LEU A 196 18.56 0.50 -1.04
N VAL A 197 18.13 1.60 -1.66
CA VAL A 197 18.59 2.00 -3.00
C VAL A 197 20.10 2.25 -3.02
N GLU A 198 20.64 2.92 -2.00
CA GLU A 198 22.09 3.17 -1.88
C GLU A 198 22.85 1.85 -1.77
N ARG A 199 22.39 0.94 -0.93
CA ARG A 199 22.99 -0.40 -0.78
C ARG A 199 22.99 -1.19 -2.09
N LEU A 200 21.92 -1.15 -2.86
CA LEU A 200 21.88 -1.80 -4.17
C LEU A 200 22.93 -1.20 -5.14
N ARG A 201 23.10 0.12 -5.11
CA ARG A 201 24.13 0.82 -5.90
C ARG A 201 25.55 0.40 -5.51
N GLU A 202 25.85 0.33 -4.19
CA GLU A 202 27.14 -0.12 -3.68
C GLU A 202 27.53 -1.52 -4.20
N HIS A 203 26.55 -2.38 -4.40
CA HIS A 203 26.73 -3.74 -4.90
C HIS A 203 26.53 -3.88 -6.42
N SER A 204 26.32 -2.78 -7.15
CA SER A 204 26.04 -2.78 -8.59
C SER A 204 24.79 -3.62 -8.97
N VAL A 205 23.84 -3.76 -8.05
CA VAL A 205 22.56 -4.44 -8.28
C VAL A 205 21.54 -3.42 -8.74
N ARG A 206 20.84 -3.74 -9.82
CA ARG A 206 19.75 -2.90 -10.34
C ARG A 206 18.49 -3.08 -9.50
N TYR A 207 17.62 -2.08 -9.52
CA TYR A 207 16.33 -2.23 -8.88
C TYR A 207 15.19 -1.78 -9.80
N VAL A 208 14.04 -2.36 -9.56
CA VAL A 208 12.73 -1.94 -10.06
C VAL A 208 11.84 -1.70 -8.85
N GLY A 209 10.74 -1.00 -9.01
CA GLY A 209 9.80 -0.77 -7.92
C GLY A 209 9.22 0.64 -7.94
N THR A 210 8.34 0.92 -7.00
CA THR A 210 7.55 2.17 -6.89
C THR A 210 8.03 3.06 -5.77
#